data_a01999d57e7cafacccc03983f6b2cbfe
#
_entry.id   a01999d57e7cafacccc03983f6b2cbfe
#
_cell.length_a   1.000
_cell.length_b   1.000
_cell.length_c   1.000
_cell.angle_alpha   90.00
_cell.angle_beta   90.00
_cell.angle_gamma   90.00
#
_symmetry.space_group_name_H-M   'P 1'
#
loop_
_entity.id
_entity.type
_entity.pdbx_description
1 polymer ?
#
loop_
_entity_poly.entity_id
_entity_poly.type
_entity_poly.pdbx_seq_one_letter_code
_entity_poly.pdbx_strand_id
1 'polypeptide(L)'
;MAAESIKKPEDIQVDNIETDLLIIGGGNAGCFAAYEAKALDPGLRVTIMEKAQISRSGALAAGMDAINTYLREDKGETPEKLVQWSRAQLGGGPIREDLALSNAKLLNETVELLEEWGLPIVKDEDGYYKLRGRYDISIQGEQLKPIIAEKAMESGAQVLNRVAATNFLMDGDRCVGAMGFGVRDGKFYVIQAKATIVATGGACGIYKSPVTDYSGAHHQTWMCPFNVGSGYAMGIRAGAEMTSFEQRWVAVRTKDFCGPVDTLSVAYGCLITNGKGERIMEKRYAHVGGDRAPRFYRLNAPMNEWLEGRGPTYVDTTVLDEESSKDLREDLLNERPSFVLFLASLGIDITKEPVEIYGSDPYIVGGHTGSGYWVDGARMSTVPGLFAAGETAGGSPNKFVGGCGAEGRLAARGALEYLKDAKPPAIDPARTQKEKERVFAPLVRGGEFDGVTAVEMEERMQRLMDEYAGGVHQFYRLNEERLNHALRHIRKLQEQAKFLYGEDLHDLLSVHEVIDRLDVAEALLHHLLFRKETRWPGWQTRMDYPEVDPNMDCFVESVRNPQTGEFKVFTRPYEQKVPGDRTKG
;
A
#
# COMPACT_ATOMS: atom_id res chain seq x y z
N MET A 1 8.86 16.38 -27.28
CA MET A 1 8.06 17.46 -27.95
C MET A 1 7.26 18.29 -26.95
N ALA A 2 6.43 17.74 -26.07
CA ALA A 2 5.68 18.58 -25.11
C ALA A 2 6.56 19.27 -24.05
N ALA A 3 7.60 18.63 -23.54
CA ALA A 3 8.52 19.21 -22.56
C ALA A 3 9.44 20.28 -23.12
N GLU A 4 9.90 20.15 -24.36
CA GLU A 4 10.80 21.10 -25.02
C GLU A 4 10.18 22.49 -25.25
N SER A 5 8.84 22.59 -25.20
CA SER A 5 8.10 23.86 -25.37
C SER A 5 7.87 24.60 -24.04
N ILE A 6 8.04 23.92 -22.89
CA ILE A 6 7.76 24.49 -21.56
C ILE A 6 9.04 25.15 -21.03
N LYS A 7 9.18 26.44 -21.26
CA LYS A 7 10.28 27.25 -20.74
C LYS A 7 9.88 28.19 -19.60
N LYS A 8 8.58 28.44 -19.47
CA LYS A 8 8.00 29.32 -18.45
C LYS A 8 6.67 28.77 -17.98
N PRO A 9 6.22 29.10 -16.76
CA PRO A 9 4.91 28.68 -16.25
C PRO A 9 3.72 29.13 -17.13
N GLU A 10 3.87 30.22 -17.87
CA GLU A 10 2.85 30.75 -18.78
C GLU A 10 2.63 29.87 -20.01
N ASP A 11 3.61 29.07 -20.42
CA ASP A 11 3.54 28.16 -21.56
C ASP A 11 2.65 26.94 -21.29
N ILE A 12 2.27 26.72 -20.02
CA ILE A 12 1.56 25.53 -19.57
C ILE A 12 0.06 25.71 -19.77
N GLN A 13 -0.52 24.87 -20.62
CA GLN A 13 -1.96 24.80 -20.81
C GLN A 13 -2.65 24.27 -19.55
N VAL A 14 -3.77 24.91 -19.16
CA VAL A 14 -4.58 24.49 -18.01
C VAL A 14 -5.89 23.88 -18.51
N ASP A 15 -6.18 22.65 -18.09
CA ASP A 15 -7.46 21.98 -18.29
C ASP A 15 -8.27 22.03 -17.00
N ASN A 16 -9.44 22.69 -17.05
CA ASN A 16 -10.39 22.77 -15.96
C ASN A 16 -11.52 21.75 -16.18
N ILE A 17 -11.72 20.86 -15.21
CA ILE A 17 -12.75 19.82 -15.26
C ILE A 17 -13.63 19.93 -14.03
N GLU A 18 -14.94 19.83 -14.25
CA GLU A 18 -15.94 19.77 -13.18
C GLU A 18 -16.58 18.39 -13.12
N THR A 19 -16.61 17.80 -11.94
CA THR A 19 -17.23 16.51 -11.67
C THR A 19 -17.98 16.55 -10.33
N ASP A 20 -18.87 15.61 -10.08
CA ASP A 20 -19.53 15.52 -8.77
C ASP A 20 -18.67 14.71 -7.81
N LEU A 21 -18.08 13.62 -8.29
CA LEU A 21 -17.18 12.74 -7.55
C LEU A 21 -15.86 12.57 -8.31
N LEU A 22 -14.76 12.95 -7.69
CA LEU A 22 -13.40 12.65 -8.16
C LEU A 22 -12.86 11.41 -7.44
N ILE A 23 -12.26 10.49 -8.20
CA ILE A 23 -11.54 9.34 -7.68
C ILE A 23 -10.09 9.46 -8.11
N ILE A 24 -9.15 9.46 -7.16
CA ILE A 24 -7.71 9.52 -7.42
C ILE A 24 -7.12 8.12 -7.27
N GLY A 25 -6.68 7.54 -8.38
CA GLY A 25 -6.18 6.17 -8.49
C GLY A 25 -7.22 5.21 -9.06
N GLY A 26 -6.95 4.68 -10.25
CA GLY A 26 -7.74 3.68 -10.96
C GLY A 26 -7.32 2.23 -10.62
N GLY A 27 -6.85 2.00 -9.37
CA GLY A 27 -6.60 0.66 -8.84
C GLY A 27 -7.90 -0.10 -8.52
N ASN A 28 -7.78 -1.20 -7.76
CA ASN A 28 -8.93 -2.02 -7.37
C ASN A 28 -10.02 -1.18 -6.69
N ALA A 29 -9.69 -0.53 -5.57
CA ALA A 29 -10.64 0.25 -4.80
C ALA A 29 -11.26 1.41 -5.62
N GLY A 30 -10.46 2.11 -6.43
CA GLY A 30 -10.95 3.23 -7.25
C GLY A 30 -11.90 2.78 -8.35
N CYS A 31 -11.63 1.66 -9.01
CA CYS A 31 -12.53 1.10 -10.02
C CYS A 31 -13.86 0.64 -9.42
N PHE A 32 -13.83 -0.07 -8.28
CA PHE A 32 -15.05 -0.45 -7.57
C PHE A 32 -15.82 0.75 -7.03
N ALA A 33 -15.13 1.81 -6.59
CA ALA A 33 -15.78 3.05 -6.17
C ALA A 33 -16.53 3.72 -7.34
N ALA A 34 -15.92 3.77 -8.52
CA ALA A 34 -16.56 4.33 -9.71
C ALA A 34 -17.77 3.51 -10.15
N TYR A 35 -17.62 2.19 -10.21
CA TYR A 35 -18.72 1.27 -10.52
C TYR A 35 -19.89 1.44 -9.56
N GLU A 36 -19.64 1.36 -8.24
CA GLU A 36 -20.69 1.47 -7.22
C GLU A 36 -21.39 2.84 -7.27
N ALA A 37 -20.64 3.93 -7.41
CA ALA A 37 -21.20 5.27 -7.51
C ALA A 37 -22.15 5.39 -8.70
N LYS A 38 -21.76 4.88 -9.87
CA LYS A 38 -22.57 4.91 -11.10
C LYS A 38 -23.73 3.92 -11.06
N ALA A 39 -23.60 2.78 -10.38
CA ALA A 39 -24.68 1.83 -10.18
C ALA A 39 -25.78 2.41 -9.27
N LEU A 40 -25.43 3.17 -8.25
CA LEU A 40 -26.35 3.82 -7.32
C LEU A 40 -26.96 5.12 -7.88
N ASP A 41 -26.19 5.88 -8.63
CA ASP A 41 -26.65 7.10 -9.32
C ASP A 41 -26.06 7.17 -10.75
N PRO A 42 -26.78 6.66 -11.75
CA PRO A 42 -26.35 6.71 -13.15
C PRO A 42 -26.15 8.14 -13.70
N GLY A 43 -26.80 9.14 -13.10
CA GLY A 43 -26.69 10.55 -13.49
C GLY A 43 -25.44 11.24 -12.95
N LEU A 44 -24.79 10.67 -11.95
CA LEU A 44 -23.63 11.25 -11.29
C LEU A 44 -22.44 11.40 -12.26
N ARG A 45 -21.82 12.57 -12.28
CA ARG A 45 -20.55 12.77 -13.00
C ARG A 45 -19.41 12.24 -12.13
N VAL A 46 -18.76 11.17 -12.60
CA VAL A 46 -17.62 10.55 -11.92
C VAL A 46 -16.39 10.65 -12.80
N THR A 47 -15.29 11.14 -12.24
CA THR A 47 -13.99 11.23 -12.94
C THR A 47 -12.94 10.44 -12.15
N ILE A 48 -12.20 9.56 -12.84
CA ILE A 48 -11.04 8.85 -12.30
C ILE A 48 -9.78 9.52 -12.83
N MET A 49 -8.91 9.95 -11.92
CA MET A 49 -7.58 10.48 -12.23
C MET A 49 -6.55 9.37 -12.00
N GLU A 50 -5.93 8.86 -13.07
CA GLU A 50 -5.00 7.73 -13.01
C GLU A 50 -3.62 8.13 -13.55
N LYS A 51 -2.60 7.95 -12.69
CA LYS A 51 -1.20 8.29 -13.03
C LYS A 51 -0.64 7.45 -14.18
N ALA A 52 -1.05 6.20 -14.27
CA ALA A 52 -0.65 5.28 -15.33
C ALA A 52 -1.80 5.08 -16.35
N GLN A 53 -2.00 3.86 -16.80
CA GLN A 53 -3.10 3.47 -17.68
C GLN A 53 -4.01 2.50 -16.90
N ILE A 54 -5.28 2.85 -16.79
CA ILE A 54 -6.23 2.19 -15.87
C ILE A 54 -6.33 0.68 -16.07
N SER A 55 -6.22 0.17 -17.29
CA SER A 55 -6.34 -1.29 -17.55
C SER A 55 -5.19 -2.11 -16.96
N ARG A 56 -4.05 -1.49 -16.65
CA ARG A 56 -2.84 -2.16 -16.15
C ARG A 56 -2.10 -1.31 -15.11
N SER A 57 -2.84 -0.70 -14.17
CA SER A 57 -2.26 0.10 -13.08
C SER A 57 -2.52 -0.50 -11.70
N GLY A 58 -1.77 -0.01 -10.70
CA GLY A 58 -1.86 -0.44 -9.31
C GLY A 58 -1.24 -1.82 -9.04
N ALA A 59 -1.41 -2.32 -7.82
CA ALA A 59 -0.80 -3.57 -7.37
C ALA A 59 -1.27 -4.79 -8.17
N LEU A 60 -2.52 -4.80 -8.64
CA LEU A 60 -3.06 -5.89 -9.45
C LEU A 60 -2.48 -5.98 -10.86
N ALA A 61 -1.75 -4.97 -11.32
CA ALA A 61 -1.13 -4.97 -12.65
C ALA A 61 -0.02 -6.04 -12.79
N ALA A 62 0.54 -6.49 -11.67
CA ALA A 62 1.55 -7.53 -11.64
C ALA A 62 1.00 -8.95 -11.87
N GLY A 63 -0.33 -9.10 -11.96
CA GLY A 63 -1.01 -10.39 -11.99
C GLY A 63 -1.31 -10.93 -10.58
N MET A 64 -2.38 -11.69 -10.48
CA MET A 64 -2.80 -12.38 -9.26
C MET A 64 -3.39 -13.74 -9.62
N ASP A 65 -3.07 -14.75 -8.84
CA ASP A 65 -3.59 -16.12 -8.97
C ASP A 65 -4.72 -16.42 -7.99
N ALA A 66 -4.96 -15.50 -7.07
CA ALA A 66 -5.97 -15.65 -6.02
C ALA A 66 -6.65 -14.34 -5.68
N ILE A 67 -7.89 -14.42 -5.23
CA ILE A 67 -8.54 -13.37 -4.47
C ILE A 67 -8.33 -13.67 -3.00
N ASN A 68 -7.53 -12.84 -2.35
CA ASN A 68 -7.34 -12.92 -0.92
C ASN A 68 -8.54 -12.25 -0.24
N THR A 69 -9.09 -12.93 0.73
CA THR A 69 -10.31 -12.66 1.48
C THR A 69 -11.61 -12.97 0.72
N TYR A 70 -12.17 -14.11 1.07
CA TYR A 70 -13.53 -14.55 0.76
C TYR A 70 -14.05 -15.44 1.90
N LEU A 71 -15.31 -15.32 2.28
CA LEU A 71 -15.90 -16.06 3.39
C LEU A 71 -16.63 -17.29 2.86
N ARG A 72 -16.08 -18.49 3.08
CA ARG A 72 -16.74 -19.76 2.83
C ARG A 72 -17.79 -20.01 3.94
N GLU A 73 -18.97 -19.42 3.77
CA GLU A 73 -20.09 -19.52 4.73
C GLU A 73 -20.55 -20.95 4.94
N ASP A 74 -20.44 -21.80 3.91
CA ASP A 74 -20.69 -23.24 3.98
C ASP A 74 -19.75 -23.97 4.95
N LYS A 75 -18.55 -23.42 5.21
CA LYS A 75 -17.60 -23.88 6.22
C LYS A 75 -17.74 -23.14 7.56
N GLY A 76 -18.80 -22.35 7.71
CA GLY A 76 -19.11 -21.61 8.93
C GLY A 76 -18.21 -20.38 9.14
N GLU A 77 -17.56 -19.85 8.11
CA GLU A 77 -16.86 -18.56 8.20
C GLU A 77 -17.87 -17.42 8.20
N THR A 78 -17.59 -16.39 9.03
CA THR A 78 -18.44 -15.21 9.20
C THR A 78 -17.62 -13.92 9.20
N PRO A 79 -18.25 -12.75 8.99
CA PRO A 79 -17.56 -11.46 9.13
C PRO A 79 -16.83 -11.28 10.47
N GLU A 80 -17.44 -11.72 11.57
CA GLU A 80 -16.85 -11.64 12.90
C GLU A 80 -15.60 -12.52 13.03
N LYS A 81 -15.60 -13.72 12.46
CA LYS A 81 -14.43 -14.62 12.44
C LYS A 81 -13.29 -14.02 11.63
N LEU A 82 -13.58 -13.35 10.50
CA LEU A 82 -12.55 -12.66 9.73
C LEU A 82 -11.93 -11.50 10.53
N VAL A 83 -12.73 -10.74 11.28
CA VAL A 83 -12.22 -9.68 12.16
C VAL A 83 -11.36 -10.27 13.28
N GLN A 84 -11.79 -11.36 13.92
CA GLN A 84 -11.00 -12.07 14.94
C GLN A 84 -9.65 -12.54 14.36
N TRP A 85 -9.67 -13.15 13.19
CA TRP A 85 -8.46 -13.58 12.50
C TRP A 85 -7.54 -12.40 12.16
N SER A 86 -8.08 -11.30 11.61
CA SER A 86 -7.29 -10.11 11.27
C SER A 86 -6.60 -9.51 12.49
N ARG A 87 -7.31 -9.47 13.63
CA ARG A 87 -6.76 -9.03 14.92
C ARG A 87 -5.65 -9.95 15.42
N ALA A 88 -5.85 -11.26 15.34
CA ALA A 88 -4.84 -12.25 15.73
C ALA A 88 -3.58 -12.17 14.85
N GLN A 89 -3.72 -11.87 13.55
CA GLN A 89 -2.58 -11.66 12.66
C GLN A 89 -1.72 -10.44 13.05
N LEU A 90 -2.27 -9.48 13.80
CA LEU A 90 -1.53 -8.39 14.44
C LEU A 90 -1.15 -8.68 15.89
N GLY A 91 -1.15 -9.95 16.31
CA GLY A 91 -0.80 -10.35 17.67
C GLY A 91 -1.73 -9.80 18.75
N GLY A 92 -2.98 -9.52 18.41
CA GLY A 92 -3.96 -8.87 19.27
C GLY A 92 -3.80 -7.35 19.38
N GLY A 93 -2.95 -6.74 18.54
CA GLY A 93 -2.77 -5.28 18.48
C GLY A 93 -4.03 -4.53 18.01
N PRO A 94 -4.03 -3.20 18.11
CA PRO A 94 -5.19 -2.37 17.79
C PRO A 94 -5.54 -2.42 16.30
N ILE A 95 -6.82 -2.67 16.02
CA ILE A 95 -7.45 -2.56 14.70
C ILE A 95 -8.81 -1.84 14.82
N ARG A 96 -9.25 -1.15 13.78
CA ARG A 96 -10.59 -0.58 13.66
C ARG A 96 -11.57 -1.69 13.30
N GLU A 97 -12.07 -2.40 14.32
CA GLU A 97 -12.98 -3.53 14.13
C GLU A 97 -14.33 -3.14 13.51
N ASP A 98 -14.77 -1.92 13.71
CA ASP A 98 -15.95 -1.33 13.06
C ASP A 98 -15.76 -1.25 11.54
N LEU A 99 -14.60 -0.79 11.07
CA LEU A 99 -14.26 -0.73 9.65
C LEU A 99 -14.06 -2.13 9.07
N ALA A 100 -13.32 -2.99 9.77
CA ALA A 100 -13.08 -4.36 9.38
C ALA A 100 -14.39 -5.16 9.25
N LEU A 101 -15.32 -4.99 10.20
CA LEU A 101 -16.61 -5.68 10.18
C LEU A 101 -17.52 -5.19 9.04
N SER A 102 -17.59 -3.87 8.79
CA SER A 102 -18.37 -3.34 7.67
C SER A 102 -17.81 -3.76 6.32
N ASN A 103 -16.48 -3.86 6.20
CA ASN A 103 -15.79 -4.39 5.03
C ASN A 103 -16.12 -5.88 4.83
N ALA A 104 -15.96 -6.70 5.87
CA ALA A 104 -16.22 -8.13 5.82
C ALA A 104 -17.66 -8.48 5.43
N LYS A 105 -18.64 -7.67 5.83
CA LYS A 105 -20.06 -7.86 5.46
C LYS A 105 -20.36 -7.62 3.98
N LEU A 106 -19.53 -6.84 3.29
CA LEU A 106 -19.70 -6.56 1.85
C LEU A 106 -18.76 -7.40 0.97
N LEU A 107 -17.91 -8.21 1.59
CA LEU A 107 -16.80 -8.88 0.95
C LEU A 107 -17.26 -9.88 -0.11
N ASN A 108 -18.14 -10.85 0.26
CA ASN A 108 -18.59 -11.91 -0.64
C ASN A 108 -19.32 -11.33 -1.85
N GLU A 109 -20.29 -10.43 -1.63
CA GLU A 109 -20.99 -9.74 -2.72
C GLU A 109 -20.01 -9.04 -3.69
N THR A 110 -18.94 -8.43 -3.16
CA THR A 110 -17.92 -7.76 -4.00
C THR A 110 -17.11 -8.76 -4.84
N VAL A 111 -16.81 -9.93 -4.30
CA VAL A 111 -16.07 -10.98 -5.01
C VAL A 111 -16.98 -11.68 -6.05
N GLU A 112 -18.24 -11.89 -5.74
CA GLU A 112 -19.22 -12.49 -6.65
C GLU A 112 -19.47 -11.61 -7.88
N LEU A 113 -19.44 -10.28 -7.75
CA LEU A 113 -19.45 -9.38 -8.91
C LEU A 113 -18.30 -9.65 -9.89
N LEU A 114 -17.12 -10.07 -9.42
CA LEU A 114 -16.00 -10.41 -10.31
C LEU A 114 -16.29 -11.64 -11.17
N GLU A 115 -16.97 -12.67 -10.62
CA GLU A 115 -17.42 -13.83 -11.40
C GLU A 115 -18.50 -13.41 -12.42
N GLU A 116 -19.46 -12.59 -12.01
CA GLU A 116 -20.49 -12.04 -12.91
C GLU A 116 -19.89 -11.22 -14.06
N TRP A 117 -18.77 -10.56 -13.82
CA TRP A 117 -18.02 -9.81 -14.83
C TRP A 117 -17.15 -10.69 -15.73
N GLY A 118 -17.11 -11.99 -15.46
CA GLY A 118 -16.41 -12.97 -16.27
C GLY A 118 -15.02 -13.35 -15.78
N LEU A 119 -14.65 -13.02 -14.53
CA LEU A 119 -13.42 -13.52 -13.94
C LEU A 119 -13.50 -15.03 -13.74
N PRO A 120 -12.55 -15.81 -14.27
CA PRO A 120 -12.56 -17.26 -14.09
C PRO A 120 -12.11 -17.66 -12.68
N ILE A 121 -13.06 -17.82 -11.76
CA ILE A 121 -12.81 -18.32 -10.41
C ILE A 121 -12.86 -19.84 -10.43
N VAL A 122 -11.86 -20.49 -9.85
CA VAL A 122 -11.77 -21.95 -9.80
C VAL A 122 -12.77 -22.49 -8.79
N LYS A 123 -13.53 -23.52 -9.17
CA LYS A 123 -14.49 -24.22 -8.30
C LYS A 123 -13.98 -25.59 -7.90
N ASP A 124 -14.35 -26.03 -6.70
CA ASP A 124 -14.15 -27.40 -6.23
C ASP A 124 -15.21 -28.35 -6.79
N GLU A 125 -15.11 -29.64 -6.45
CA GLU A 125 -16.03 -30.69 -6.95
C GLU A 125 -17.49 -30.48 -6.54
N ASP A 126 -17.70 -29.76 -5.42
CA ASP A 126 -19.04 -29.42 -4.91
C ASP A 126 -19.61 -28.14 -5.52
N GLY A 127 -18.86 -27.48 -6.39
CA GLY A 127 -19.25 -26.24 -7.08
C GLY A 127 -18.99 -24.96 -6.29
N TYR A 128 -18.36 -25.03 -5.14
CA TYR A 128 -17.91 -23.86 -4.37
C TYR A 128 -16.57 -23.35 -4.88
N TYR A 129 -16.22 -22.09 -4.55
CA TYR A 129 -14.90 -21.55 -4.89
C TYR A 129 -13.79 -22.34 -4.19
N LYS A 130 -12.79 -22.79 -4.96
CA LYS A 130 -11.65 -23.57 -4.46
C LYS A 130 -10.80 -22.72 -3.54
N LEU A 131 -10.65 -23.14 -2.27
CA LEU A 131 -9.79 -22.48 -1.31
C LEU A 131 -8.32 -22.83 -1.55
N ARG A 132 -7.48 -21.80 -1.38
CA ARG A 132 -6.03 -21.90 -1.25
C ARG A 132 -5.60 -21.31 0.11
N GLY A 133 -6.01 -21.94 1.17
CA GLY A 133 -5.89 -21.43 2.53
C GLY A 133 -7.25 -21.15 3.16
N ARG A 134 -7.29 -20.37 4.26
CA ARG A 134 -8.54 -20.15 5.01
C ARG A 134 -9.52 -19.22 4.27
N TYR A 135 -9.01 -18.14 3.70
CA TYR A 135 -9.82 -17.06 3.12
C TYR A 135 -9.48 -16.76 1.66
N ASP A 136 -8.48 -17.42 1.11
CA ASP A 136 -8.04 -17.17 -0.26
C ASP A 136 -8.73 -18.13 -1.23
N ILE A 137 -9.21 -17.63 -2.36
CA ILE A 137 -9.81 -18.45 -3.43
C ILE A 137 -8.96 -18.34 -4.70
N SER A 138 -8.84 -19.45 -5.41
CA SER A 138 -8.02 -19.56 -6.62
C SER A 138 -8.74 -18.97 -7.83
N ILE A 139 -8.00 -18.22 -8.66
CA ILE A 139 -8.46 -17.73 -9.97
C ILE A 139 -7.50 -18.20 -11.06
N GLN A 140 -7.95 -18.15 -12.33
CA GLN A 140 -7.11 -18.47 -13.47
C GLN A 140 -6.77 -17.22 -14.28
N GLY A 141 -5.49 -17.07 -14.62
CA GLY A 141 -5.00 -16.05 -15.51
C GLY A 141 -4.92 -14.64 -14.89
N GLU A 142 -4.41 -13.70 -15.68
CA GLU A 142 -4.12 -12.32 -15.28
C GLU A 142 -5.22 -11.32 -15.64
N GLN A 143 -6.48 -11.75 -15.68
CA GLN A 143 -7.59 -10.93 -16.18
C GLN A 143 -8.23 -10.04 -15.12
N LEU A 144 -7.91 -10.21 -13.85
CA LEU A 144 -8.55 -9.49 -12.75
C LEU A 144 -8.50 -7.96 -12.94
N LYS A 145 -7.32 -7.41 -13.19
CA LYS A 145 -7.19 -5.95 -13.36
C LYS A 145 -7.88 -5.41 -14.63
N PRO A 146 -7.71 -6.01 -15.82
CA PRO A 146 -8.48 -5.62 -17.00
C PRO A 146 -9.99 -5.63 -16.82
N ILE A 147 -10.56 -6.69 -16.24
CA ILE A 147 -12.01 -6.83 -16.00
C ILE A 147 -12.53 -5.70 -15.11
N ILE A 148 -11.88 -5.45 -13.97
CA ILE A 148 -12.28 -4.39 -13.04
C ILE A 148 -12.22 -3.01 -13.72
N ALA A 149 -11.17 -2.75 -14.51
CA ALA A 149 -11.00 -1.48 -15.22
C ALA A 149 -12.06 -1.29 -16.32
N GLU A 150 -12.37 -2.36 -17.06
CA GLU A 150 -13.40 -2.35 -18.08
C GLU A 150 -14.76 -2.00 -17.48
N LYS A 151 -15.14 -2.64 -16.37
CA LYS A 151 -16.40 -2.36 -15.68
C LYS A 151 -16.50 -0.94 -15.14
N ALA A 152 -15.40 -0.39 -14.64
CA ALA A 152 -15.35 1.01 -14.24
C ALA A 152 -15.57 1.96 -15.43
N MET A 153 -14.99 1.68 -16.60
CA MET A 153 -15.17 2.46 -17.82
C MET A 153 -16.58 2.28 -18.40
N GLU A 154 -17.10 1.05 -18.49
CA GLU A 154 -18.45 0.74 -18.97
C GLU A 154 -19.55 1.38 -18.11
N SER A 155 -19.28 1.63 -16.81
CA SER A 155 -20.22 2.35 -15.95
C SER A 155 -20.48 3.80 -16.38
N GLY A 156 -19.66 4.34 -17.28
CA GLY A 156 -19.73 5.72 -17.76
C GLY A 156 -18.90 6.71 -16.94
N ALA A 157 -17.97 6.25 -16.11
CA ALA A 157 -17.00 7.11 -15.46
C ALA A 157 -15.99 7.66 -16.48
N GLN A 158 -15.68 8.95 -16.40
CA GLN A 158 -14.61 9.56 -17.21
C GLN A 158 -13.25 9.13 -16.64
N VAL A 159 -12.34 8.66 -17.48
CA VAL A 159 -11.00 8.26 -17.06
C VAL A 159 -9.95 9.19 -17.68
N LEU A 160 -9.17 9.83 -16.83
CA LEU A 160 -8.00 10.63 -17.19
C LEU A 160 -6.74 9.79 -16.95
N ASN A 161 -6.30 9.07 -17.97
CA ASN A 161 -5.06 8.29 -17.93
C ASN A 161 -3.83 9.19 -18.07
N ARG A 162 -2.73 8.79 -17.43
CA ARG A 162 -1.46 9.52 -17.47
C ARG A 162 -1.54 10.92 -16.87
N VAL A 163 -2.40 11.09 -15.86
CA VAL A 163 -2.52 12.34 -15.11
C VAL A 163 -2.15 12.07 -13.65
N ALA A 164 -1.02 12.62 -13.20
CA ALA A 164 -0.51 12.49 -11.85
C ALA A 164 -1.09 13.58 -10.95
N ALA A 165 -1.79 13.18 -9.89
CA ALA A 165 -2.25 14.10 -8.85
C ALA A 165 -1.08 14.62 -8.03
N THR A 166 -1.07 15.91 -7.70
CA THR A 166 0.01 16.54 -6.94
C THR A 166 -0.44 17.10 -5.59
N ASN A 167 -1.62 17.73 -5.54
CA ASN A 167 -2.22 18.21 -4.30
C ASN A 167 -3.75 18.23 -4.41
N PHE A 168 -4.42 18.21 -3.24
CA PHE A 168 -5.86 18.46 -3.19
C PHE A 168 -6.18 19.93 -3.42
N LEU A 169 -7.33 20.17 -4.03
CA LEU A 169 -7.93 21.49 -4.15
C LEU A 169 -8.75 21.75 -2.88
N MET A 170 -8.44 22.82 -2.18
CA MET A 170 -9.01 23.09 -0.86
C MET A 170 -9.84 24.38 -0.86
N ASP A 171 -11.05 24.32 -0.28
CA ASP A 171 -11.93 25.44 0.04
C ASP A 171 -12.03 25.56 1.57
N GLY A 172 -11.20 26.42 2.16
CA GLY A 172 -10.98 26.45 3.60
C GLY A 172 -10.32 25.14 4.07
N ASP A 173 -11.01 24.42 4.92
CA ASP A 173 -10.64 23.12 5.48
C ASP A 173 -11.23 21.92 4.69
N ARG A 174 -12.07 22.19 3.70
CA ARG A 174 -12.78 21.19 2.89
C ARG A 174 -12.01 20.86 1.61
N CYS A 175 -11.93 19.58 1.27
CA CYS A 175 -11.42 19.11 -0.03
C CYS A 175 -12.53 19.30 -1.09
N VAL A 176 -12.18 19.96 -2.20
CA VAL A 176 -13.07 20.24 -3.32
C VAL A 176 -12.50 19.83 -4.67
N GLY A 177 -11.66 18.79 -4.65
CA GLY A 177 -11.06 18.23 -5.85
C GLY A 177 -9.55 18.03 -5.73
N ALA A 178 -8.86 18.01 -6.85
CA ALA A 178 -7.42 17.86 -6.91
C ALA A 178 -6.81 18.60 -8.12
N MET A 179 -5.51 18.82 -8.02
CA MET A 179 -4.67 19.35 -9.09
C MET A 179 -3.60 18.34 -9.48
N GLY A 180 -3.09 18.44 -10.69
CA GLY A 180 -2.05 17.55 -11.17
C GLY A 180 -1.58 17.91 -12.56
N PHE A 181 -0.79 17.04 -13.15
CA PHE A 181 -0.28 17.26 -14.49
C PHE A 181 -0.30 16.00 -15.34
N GLY A 182 -0.42 16.20 -16.65
CA GLY A 182 -0.36 15.13 -17.63
C GLY A 182 1.09 14.74 -17.93
N VAL A 183 1.43 13.47 -17.65
CA VAL A 183 2.79 12.93 -17.81
C VAL A 183 3.23 12.86 -19.28
N ARG A 184 2.28 12.97 -20.22
CA ARG A 184 2.58 12.90 -21.66
C ARG A 184 2.25 14.17 -22.42
N ASP A 185 1.21 14.88 -22.01
CA ASP A 185 0.75 16.09 -22.70
C ASP A 185 1.25 17.39 -22.07
N GLY A 186 1.80 17.32 -20.84
CA GLY A 186 2.39 18.47 -20.15
C GLY A 186 1.37 19.51 -19.68
N LYS A 187 0.08 19.21 -19.71
CA LYS A 187 -0.96 20.11 -19.24
C LYS A 187 -1.05 20.10 -17.72
N PHE A 188 -1.50 21.20 -17.15
CA PHE A 188 -1.91 21.28 -15.76
C PHE A 188 -3.41 21.05 -15.65
N TYR A 189 -3.81 20.10 -14.83
CA TYR A 189 -5.21 19.74 -14.60
C TYR A 189 -5.70 20.31 -13.28
N VAL A 190 -6.86 20.98 -13.33
CA VAL A 190 -7.60 21.45 -12.15
C VAL A 190 -8.96 20.78 -12.19
N ILE A 191 -9.17 19.82 -11.29
CA ILE A 191 -10.39 19.03 -11.25
C ILE A 191 -11.18 19.42 -10.01
N GLN A 192 -12.30 20.12 -10.25
CA GLN A 192 -13.23 20.50 -9.21
C GLN A 192 -14.22 19.37 -8.95
N ALA A 193 -14.42 19.03 -7.69
CA ALA A 193 -15.35 18.00 -7.28
C ALA A 193 -16.03 18.35 -5.96
N LYS A 194 -17.27 17.90 -5.77
CA LYS A 194 -17.97 18.06 -4.49
C LYS A 194 -17.49 17.07 -3.43
N ALA A 195 -17.03 15.89 -3.86
CA ALA A 195 -16.40 14.89 -3.03
C ALA A 195 -15.21 14.25 -3.76
N THR A 196 -14.20 13.82 -3.01
CA THR A 196 -12.98 13.19 -3.56
C THR A 196 -12.68 11.90 -2.79
N ILE A 197 -12.49 10.79 -3.51
CA ILE A 197 -12.02 9.51 -2.95
C ILE A 197 -10.55 9.34 -3.34
N VAL A 198 -9.65 9.19 -2.38
CA VAL A 198 -8.25 8.83 -2.60
C VAL A 198 -8.08 7.32 -2.46
N ALA A 199 -7.64 6.66 -3.55
CA ALA A 199 -7.50 5.21 -3.70
C ALA A 199 -6.16 4.85 -4.37
N THR A 200 -5.08 5.51 -3.95
CA THR A 200 -3.76 5.48 -4.60
C THR A 200 -2.86 4.34 -4.16
N GLY A 201 -3.36 3.46 -3.29
CA GLY A 201 -2.56 2.39 -2.70
C GLY A 201 -1.63 2.88 -1.60
N GLY A 202 -0.62 2.08 -1.28
CA GLY A 202 0.34 2.34 -0.22
C GLY A 202 1.56 3.15 -0.65
N ALA A 203 2.63 3.08 0.17
CA ALA A 203 3.91 3.73 -0.08
C ALA A 203 5.06 2.72 -0.09
N CYS A 204 5.76 2.65 -1.21
CA CYS A 204 6.93 1.81 -1.47
C CYS A 204 8.14 2.67 -1.84
N GLY A 205 9.34 2.08 -1.77
CA GLY A 205 10.56 2.77 -2.18
C GLY A 205 11.03 3.87 -1.21
N ILE A 206 10.58 3.82 0.05
CA ILE A 206 11.10 4.68 1.13
C ILE A 206 12.41 4.12 1.69
N TYR A 207 12.58 2.81 1.66
CA TYR A 207 13.76 2.10 2.14
C TYR A 207 14.54 1.50 0.97
N LYS A 208 15.83 1.28 1.18
CA LYS A 208 16.66 0.57 0.20
C LYS A 208 16.19 -0.88 0.07
N SER A 209 15.89 -1.30 -1.15
CA SER A 209 15.61 -2.71 -1.41
C SER A 209 16.89 -3.54 -1.24
N PRO A 210 16.81 -4.74 -0.65
CA PRO A 210 17.95 -5.65 -0.59
C PRO A 210 18.26 -6.29 -1.95
N VAL A 211 17.33 -6.23 -2.91
CA VAL A 211 17.57 -6.67 -4.29
C VAL A 211 17.98 -5.46 -5.12
N THR A 212 19.25 -5.37 -5.41
CA THR A 212 19.78 -4.45 -6.40
C THR A 212 20.32 -5.30 -7.54
N ASP A 213 19.79 -5.12 -8.75
CA ASP A 213 20.47 -5.70 -9.89
C ASP A 213 21.71 -4.85 -10.25
N TYR A 214 22.71 -5.51 -10.79
CA TYR A 214 23.93 -4.86 -11.25
C TYR A 214 23.74 -4.06 -12.54
N SER A 215 22.57 -4.12 -13.16
CA SER A 215 22.22 -3.42 -14.40
C SER A 215 21.75 -1.98 -14.14
N GLY A 216 21.61 -1.57 -12.88
CA GLY A 216 21.07 -0.26 -12.50
C GLY A 216 19.56 -0.16 -12.66
N ALA A 217 18.87 -1.26 -12.94
CA ALA A 217 17.42 -1.31 -12.83
C ALA A 217 17.05 -1.17 -11.35
N HIS A 218 16.50 -0.01 -11.03
CA HIS A 218 16.18 0.37 -9.67
C HIS A 218 14.96 -0.42 -9.19
N HIS A 219 15.07 -1.00 -7.99
CA HIS A 219 13.98 -1.45 -7.17
C HIS A 219 13.18 -2.66 -7.68
N GLN A 220 13.71 -3.83 -7.49
CA GLN A 220 12.88 -5.02 -7.42
C GLN A 220 12.18 -5.04 -6.05
N THR A 221 11.10 -4.29 -5.94
CA THR A 221 10.22 -4.32 -4.76
C THR A 221 9.14 -5.37 -4.95
N TRP A 222 8.68 -5.97 -3.86
CA TRP A 222 7.54 -6.90 -3.93
C TRP A 222 6.24 -6.17 -4.27
N MET A 223 6.03 -4.99 -3.71
CA MET A 223 4.88 -4.15 -4.01
C MET A 223 5.08 -3.39 -5.33
N CYS A 224 3.99 -2.88 -5.86
CA CYS A 224 4.04 -2.04 -7.06
C CYS A 224 4.95 -0.83 -6.82
N PRO A 225 6.07 -0.68 -7.56
CA PRO A 225 7.05 0.39 -7.33
C PRO A 225 6.49 1.78 -7.60
N PHE A 226 5.38 1.87 -8.32
CA PHE A 226 4.69 3.12 -8.62
C PHE A 226 3.70 3.55 -7.52
N ASN A 227 3.50 2.74 -6.48
CA ASN A 227 2.78 3.13 -5.28
C ASN A 227 3.73 3.87 -4.33
N VAL A 228 3.93 5.14 -4.57
CA VAL A 228 4.97 5.95 -3.90
C VAL A 228 4.45 6.73 -2.69
N GLY A 229 3.17 6.55 -2.33
CA GLY A 229 2.55 7.25 -1.22
C GLY A 229 2.03 8.65 -1.55
N SER A 230 1.84 9.00 -2.83
CA SER A 230 1.36 10.34 -3.22
C SER A 230 0.04 10.71 -2.54
N GLY A 231 -0.91 9.76 -2.43
CA GLY A 231 -2.16 10.02 -1.71
C GLY A 231 -1.94 10.32 -0.24
N TYR A 232 -1.02 9.63 0.44
CA TYR A 232 -0.64 9.95 1.82
C TYR A 232 0.00 11.33 1.92
N ALA A 233 0.97 11.64 1.05
CA ALA A 233 1.65 12.95 1.04
C ALA A 233 0.67 14.11 0.81
N MET A 234 -0.27 13.95 -0.12
CA MET A 234 -1.33 14.94 -0.37
C MET A 234 -2.19 15.15 0.88
N GLY A 235 -2.58 14.07 1.59
CA GLY A 235 -3.34 14.17 2.83
C GLY A 235 -2.56 14.81 3.96
N ILE A 236 -1.30 14.46 4.13
CA ILE A 236 -0.39 15.06 5.12
C ILE A 236 -0.30 16.57 4.88
N ARG A 237 -0.12 17.00 3.63
CA ARG A 237 -0.08 18.42 3.25
C ARG A 237 -1.41 19.15 3.47
N ALA A 238 -2.53 18.43 3.32
CA ALA A 238 -3.88 18.96 3.55
C ALA A 238 -4.29 18.97 5.04
N GLY A 239 -3.50 18.39 5.94
CA GLY A 239 -3.82 18.29 7.36
C GLY A 239 -4.78 17.15 7.72
N ALA A 240 -4.89 16.13 6.87
CA ALA A 240 -5.61 14.90 7.22
C ALA A 240 -4.83 14.10 8.27
N GLU A 241 -5.54 13.45 9.19
CA GLU A 241 -4.93 12.56 10.17
C GLU A 241 -4.50 11.25 9.51
N MET A 242 -3.26 10.81 9.85
CA MET A 242 -2.69 9.53 9.45
C MET A 242 -2.55 8.62 10.66
N THR A 243 -2.89 7.33 10.49
CA THR A 243 -2.85 6.34 11.56
C THR A 243 -1.83 5.24 11.30
N SER A 244 -1.21 4.76 12.37
CA SER A 244 -0.48 3.48 12.44
C SER A 244 0.65 3.30 11.42
N PHE A 245 1.33 4.36 10.99
CA PHE A 245 2.45 4.25 10.03
C PHE A 245 3.63 3.42 10.57
N GLU A 246 3.76 3.31 11.90
CA GLU A 246 4.75 2.44 12.53
C GLU A 246 4.50 0.95 12.29
N GLN A 247 3.29 0.55 11.86
CA GLN A 247 2.97 -0.81 11.42
C GLN A 247 3.48 -1.03 9.99
N ARG A 248 4.79 -0.97 9.80
CA ARG A 248 5.41 -1.21 8.50
C ARG A 248 5.22 -2.66 8.10
N TRP A 249 4.72 -2.87 6.89
CA TRP A 249 4.64 -4.24 6.40
C TRP A 249 5.96 -4.68 5.78
N VAL A 250 6.41 -5.85 6.16
CA VAL A 250 7.61 -6.49 5.61
C VAL A 250 7.28 -7.94 5.33
N ALA A 251 7.65 -8.44 4.16
CA ALA A 251 7.47 -9.83 3.78
C ALA A 251 8.79 -10.59 3.77
N VAL A 252 8.71 -11.87 4.09
CA VAL A 252 9.74 -12.84 3.69
C VAL A 252 9.65 -13.03 2.18
N ARG A 253 10.77 -13.06 1.51
CA ARG A 253 10.87 -13.27 0.08
C ARG A 253 12.00 -14.22 -0.26
N THR A 254 11.97 -14.77 -1.45
CA THR A 254 13.12 -15.46 -2.02
C THR A 254 14.30 -14.49 -2.07
N LYS A 255 15.44 -14.94 -1.63
CA LYS A 255 16.66 -14.14 -1.74
C LYS A 255 16.94 -13.81 -3.19
N ASP A 256 17.35 -12.57 -3.45
CA ASP A 256 17.67 -12.02 -4.78
C ASP A 256 16.51 -12.01 -5.80
N PHE A 257 15.28 -12.19 -5.31
CA PHE A 257 14.06 -12.08 -6.11
C PHE A 257 12.96 -11.31 -5.35
N CYS A 258 12.12 -10.56 -6.07
CA CYS A 258 11.07 -9.73 -5.46
C CYS A 258 9.75 -10.46 -5.16
N GLY A 259 9.70 -11.77 -5.26
CA GLY A 259 8.49 -12.56 -5.00
C GLY A 259 8.34 -12.96 -3.54
N PRO A 260 7.16 -12.75 -2.90
CA PRO A 260 6.90 -13.29 -1.57
C PRO A 260 6.78 -14.81 -1.64
N VAL A 261 7.38 -15.50 -0.69
CA VAL A 261 7.29 -16.95 -0.53
C VAL A 261 6.44 -17.32 0.68
N ASP A 262 6.25 -16.36 1.60
CA ASP A 262 5.54 -16.56 2.86
C ASP A 262 4.12 -17.11 2.65
N THR A 263 3.34 -16.54 1.70
CA THR A 263 1.97 -16.97 1.44
C THR A 263 1.92 -18.42 0.93
N LEU A 264 2.78 -18.75 -0.02
CA LEU A 264 2.83 -20.09 -0.61
C LEU A 264 3.31 -21.12 0.40
N SER A 265 4.33 -20.80 1.20
CA SER A 265 4.84 -21.71 2.22
C SER A 265 3.78 -22.03 3.27
N VAL A 266 3.02 -21.03 3.73
CA VAL A 266 1.98 -21.24 4.74
C VAL A 266 0.78 -21.98 4.19
N ALA A 267 0.33 -21.68 2.96
CA ALA A 267 -0.79 -22.35 2.33
C ALA A 267 -0.51 -23.84 2.10
N TYR A 268 0.72 -24.18 1.76
CA TYR A 268 1.15 -25.57 1.48
C TYR A 268 1.82 -26.27 2.66
N GLY A 269 2.03 -25.59 3.79
CA GLY A 269 2.66 -26.16 4.98
C GLY A 269 4.17 -26.38 4.85
N CYS A 270 4.84 -25.66 3.97
CA CYS A 270 6.30 -25.67 3.89
C CYS A 270 6.94 -25.10 5.15
N LEU A 271 8.12 -25.56 5.50
CA LEU A 271 8.76 -25.25 6.77
C LEU A 271 9.84 -24.18 6.61
N ILE A 272 9.94 -23.28 7.58
CA ILE A 272 11.05 -22.32 7.64
C ILE A 272 12.21 -22.95 8.40
N THR A 273 13.37 -23.11 7.72
CA THR A 273 14.58 -23.75 8.27
C THR A 273 15.77 -22.81 8.21
N ASN A 274 16.80 -23.10 9.01
CA ASN A 274 18.10 -22.41 8.95
C ASN A 274 19.17 -23.26 8.24
N GLY A 275 20.38 -22.73 8.13
CA GLY A 275 21.52 -23.40 7.48
C GLY A 275 21.96 -24.72 8.12
N LYS A 276 21.41 -25.08 9.30
CA LYS A 276 21.62 -26.36 9.97
C LYS A 276 20.45 -27.34 9.78
N GLY A 277 19.45 -26.98 8.96
CA GLY A 277 18.24 -27.77 8.77
C GLY A 277 17.28 -27.75 9.98
N GLU A 278 17.46 -26.83 10.94
CA GLU A 278 16.57 -26.73 12.09
C GLU A 278 15.27 -26.02 11.71
N ARG A 279 14.13 -26.57 12.10
CA ARG A 279 12.80 -25.95 11.99
C ARG A 279 12.70 -24.78 12.96
N ILE A 280 12.89 -23.57 12.45
CA ILE A 280 13.08 -22.36 13.27
C ILE A 280 11.81 -22.06 14.07
N MET A 281 10.65 -22.09 13.40
CA MET A 281 9.38 -21.70 14.01
C MET A 281 8.96 -22.65 15.13
N GLU A 282 9.09 -23.95 14.92
CA GLU A 282 8.81 -24.96 15.93
C GLU A 282 9.78 -24.87 17.12
N LYS A 283 11.09 -24.72 16.83
CA LYS A 283 12.12 -24.77 17.84
C LYS A 283 12.18 -23.55 18.75
N ARG A 284 11.96 -22.35 18.20
CA ARG A 284 12.18 -21.08 18.92
C ARG A 284 10.94 -20.21 19.08
N TYR A 285 9.91 -20.44 18.26
CA TYR A 285 8.69 -19.62 18.22
C TYR A 285 7.40 -20.41 18.52
N ALA A 286 7.51 -21.64 19.08
CA ALA A 286 6.35 -22.44 19.47
C ALA A 286 5.41 -21.69 20.45
N HIS A 287 5.99 -20.84 21.33
CA HIS A 287 5.26 -20.07 22.34
C HIS A 287 4.33 -18.98 21.73
N VAL A 288 4.56 -18.59 20.48
CA VAL A 288 3.74 -17.62 19.74
C VAL A 288 2.94 -18.27 18.59
N GLY A 289 2.89 -19.60 18.53
CA GLY A 289 2.09 -20.35 17.55
C GLY A 289 2.89 -21.12 16.49
N GLY A 290 4.23 -21.14 16.58
CA GLY A 290 5.09 -21.88 15.64
C GLY A 290 4.87 -21.46 14.18
N ASP A 291 4.69 -22.40 13.28
CA ASP A 291 4.46 -22.14 11.86
C ASP A 291 3.16 -21.36 11.56
N ARG A 292 2.23 -21.31 12.52
CA ARG A 292 1.01 -20.51 12.46
C ARG A 292 1.12 -19.16 13.17
N ALA A 293 2.31 -18.79 13.66
CA ALA A 293 2.56 -17.50 14.30
C ALA A 293 2.18 -16.34 13.38
N PRO A 294 1.79 -15.17 13.92
CA PRO A 294 1.58 -13.96 13.15
C PRO A 294 2.74 -13.65 12.20
N ARG A 295 2.44 -13.04 11.04
CA ARG A 295 3.40 -12.80 9.95
C ARG A 295 4.66 -12.09 10.39
N PHE A 296 4.57 -11.13 11.29
CA PHE A 296 5.75 -10.40 11.77
C PHE A 296 6.73 -11.31 12.53
N TYR A 297 6.27 -12.34 13.26
CA TYR A 297 7.17 -13.34 13.86
C TYR A 297 7.82 -14.22 12.80
N ARG A 298 7.06 -14.65 11.78
CA ARG A 298 7.59 -15.50 10.70
C ARG A 298 8.63 -14.77 9.85
N LEU A 299 8.56 -13.43 9.74
CA LEU A 299 9.63 -12.61 9.19
C LEU A 299 10.80 -12.47 10.16
N ASN A 300 10.51 -12.14 11.43
CA ASN A 300 11.54 -11.86 12.41
C ASN A 300 12.43 -13.07 12.68
N ALA A 301 11.86 -14.28 12.64
CA ALA A 301 12.58 -15.52 12.90
C ALA A 301 13.75 -15.77 11.93
N PRO A 302 13.58 -15.74 10.59
CA PRO A 302 14.68 -15.88 9.65
C PRO A 302 15.76 -14.81 9.82
N MET A 303 15.35 -13.57 10.06
CA MET A 303 16.29 -12.44 10.22
C MET A 303 17.13 -12.58 11.51
N ASN A 304 16.55 -13.11 12.59
CA ASN A 304 17.30 -13.41 13.81
C ASN A 304 18.29 -14.55 13.60
N GLU A 305 17.97 -15.56 12.79
CA GLU A 305 18.93 -16.62 12.44
C GLU A 305 20.16 -16.07 11.73
N TRP A 306 19.96 -15.15 10.77
CA TRP A 306 21.05 -14.45 10.12
C TRP A 306 21.90 -13.65 11.10
N LEU A 307 21.25 -12.86 11.95
CA LEU A 307 21.92 -12.01 12.93
C LEU A 307 22.75 -12.80 13.94
N GLU A 308 22.28 -14.00 14.31
CA GLU A 308 22.95 -14.88 15.27
C GLU A 308 23.92 -15.87 14.61
N GLY A 309 24.22 -15.71 13.32
CA GLY A 309 25.17 -16.52 12.58
C GLY A 309 24.72 -17.96 12.29
N ARG A 310 23.40 -18.21 12.27
CA ARG A 310 22.81 -19.50 11.91
C ARG A 310 22.17 -19.49 10.52
N GLY A 311 22.29 -18.39 9.77
CA GLY A 311 21.91 -18.33 8.36
C GLY A 311 22.79 -19.25 7.50
N PRO A 312 22.46 -19.42 6.20
CA PRO A 312 21.27 -18.88 5.54
C PRO A 312 19.95 -19.51 6.02
N THR A 313 18.82 -18.93 5.59
CA THR A 313 17.49 -19.43 5.94
C THR A 313 16.71 -19.81 4.70
N TYR A 314 15.81 -20.78 4.81
CA TYR A 314 15.13 -21.40 3.69
C TYR A 314 13.64 -21.60 3.97
N VAL A 315 12.86 -21.66 2.89
CA VAL A 315 11.58 -22.36 2.89
C VAL A 315 11.85 -23.76 2.34
N ASP A 316 11.62 -24.76 3.17
CA ASP A 316 11.78 -26.17 2.80
C ASP A 316 10.48 -26.69 2.19
N THR A 317 10.47 -26.76 0.86
CA THR A 317 9.38 -27.27 0.04
C THR A 317 9.48 -28.77 -0.18
N THR A 318 10.62 -29.41 0.19
CA THR A 318 10.86 -30.84 0.00
C THR A 318 10.04 -31.72 0.93
N VAL A 319 9.39 -31.10 1.93
CA VAL A 319 8.49 -31.79 2.88
C VAL A 319 7.11 -32.09 2.29
N LEU A 320 6.81 -31.53 1.12
CA LEU A 320 5.52 -31.74 0.44
C LEU A 320 5.48 -33.12 -0.25
N ASP A 321 4.30 -33.71 -0.29
CA ASP A 321 4.04 -34.86 -1.15
C ASP A 321 4.01 -34.48 -2.63
N GLU A 322 3.89 -35.48 -3.51
CA GLU A 322 3.96 -35.28 -4.96
C GLU A 322 2.80 -34.42 -5.48
N GLU A 323 1.59 -34.60 -4.92
CA GLU A 323 0.38 -33.86 -5.31
C GLU A 323 0.51 -32.39 -4.90
N SER A 324 0.81 -32.12 -3.63
CA SER A 324 1.03 -30.76 -3.11
C SER A 324 2.19 -30.04 -3.81
N SER A 325 3.25 -30.76 -4.17
CA SER A 325 4.38 -30.18 -4.91
C SER A 325 3.97 -29.77 -6.32
N LYS A 326 3.12 -30.57 -6.98
CA LYS A 326 2.57 -30.25 -8.31
C LYS A 326 1.68 -29.02 -8.23
N ASP A 327 0.74 -28.99 -7.29
CA ASP A 327 -0.17 -27.86 -7.06
C ASP A 327 0.61 -26.56 -6.78
N LEU A 328 1.64 -26.63 -5.92
CA LEU A 328 2.52 -25.48 -5.64
C LEU A 328 3.20 -24.95 -6.91
N ARG A 329 3.68 -25.83 -7.79
CA ARG A 329 4.30 -25.41 -9.05
C ARG A 329 3.30 -24.76 -10.00
N GLU A 330 2.08 -25.29 -10.08
CA GLU A 330 1.01 -24.72 -10.90
C GLU A 330 0.61 -23.33 -10.39
N ASP A 331 0.45 -23.16 -9.08
CA ASP A 331 0.17 -21.86 -8.46
C ASP A 331 1.31 -20.85 -8.70
N LEU A 332 2.58 -21.27 -8.57
CA LEU A 332 3.73 -20.41 -8.88
C LEU A 332 3.76 -19.98 -10.36
N LEU A 333 3.40 -20.88 -11.29
CA LEU A 333 3.32 -20.55 -12.70
C LEU A 333 2.19 -19.56 -13.00
N ASN A 334 1.08 -19.66 -12.29
CA ASN A 334 -0.05 -18.74 -12.43
C ASN A 334 0.25 -17.35 -11.82
N GLU A 335 0.78 -17.32 -10.59
CA GLU A 335 1.02 -16.07 -9.87
C GLU A 335 2.24 -15.32 -10.41
N ARG A 336 3.36 -16.04 -10.60
CA ARG A 336 4.64 -15.43 -10.96
C ARG A 336 5.50 -16.35 -11.83
N PRO A 337 5.18 -16.48 -13.10
CA PRO A 337 5.99 -17.29 -14.01
C PRO A 337 7.45 -16.85 -14.06
N SER A 338 7.73 -15.56 -13.85
CA SER A 338 9.11 -15.02 -13.75
C SER A 338 9.87 -15.59 -12.54
N PHE A 339 9.19 -15.94 -11.45
CA PHE A 339 9.82 -16.60 -10.31
C PHE A 339 10.25 -18.04 -10.64
N VAL A 340 9.42 -18.78 -11.36
CA VAL A 340 9.76 -20.13 -11.82
C VAL A 340 10.98 -20.09 -12.78
N LEU A 341 11.01 -19.10 -13.68
CA LEU A 341 12.16 -18.89 -14.57
C LEU A 341 13.42 -18.48 -13.79
N PHE A 342 13.29 -17.67 -12.76
CA PHE A 342 14.41 -17.32 -11.88
C PHE A 342 14.99 -18.55 -11.19
N LEU A 343 14.16 -19.38 -10.56
CA LEU A 343 14.60 -20.63 -9.93
C LEU A 343 15.25 -21.57 -10.93
N ALA A 344 14.66 -21.72 -12.12
CA ALA A 344 15.24 -22.55 -13.19
C ALA A 344 16.60 -22.02 -13.66
N SER A 345 16.79 -20.69 -13.71
CA SER A 345 18.09 -20.09 -14.06
C SER A 345 19.20 -20.38 -13.05
N LEU A 346 18.81 -20.62 -11.79
CA LEU A 346 19.72 -21.03 -10.71
C LEU A 346 19.88 -22.56 -10.62
N GLY A 347 19.13 -23.32 -11.42
CA GLY A 347 19.11 -24.79 -11.36
C GLY A 347 18.34 -25.34 -10.17
N ILE A 348 17.53 -24.52 -9.50
CA ILE A 348 16.76 -24.90 -8.30
C ILE A 348 15.45 -25.62 -8.71
N ASP A 349 15.29 -26.84 -8.23
CA ASP A 349 14.05 -27.61 -8.29
C ASP A 349 13.42 -27.67 -6.91
N ILE A 350 12.30 -26.93 -6.71
CA ILE A 350 11.60 -26.84 -5.43
C ILE A 350 11.11 -28.19 -4.88
N THR A 351 11.06 -29.23 -5.71
CA THR A 351 10.68 -30.57 -5.25
C THR A 351 11.87 -31.34 -4.65
N LYS A 352 13.08 -30.86 -4.81
CA LYS A 352 14.32 -31.55 -4.43
C LYS A 352 15.19 -30.79 -3.45
N GLU A 353 15.05 -29.48 -3.41
CA GLU A 353 15.87 -28.62 -2.56
C GLU A 353 15.09 -27.40 -2.05
N PRO A 354 15.43 -26.93 -0.83
CA PRO A 354 14.77 -25.76 -0.25
C PRO A 354 15.17 -24.47 -0.96
N VAL A 355 14.30 -23.48 -0.89
CA VAL A 355 14.49 -22.14 -1.48
C VAL A 355 15.03 -21.18 -0.44
N GLU A 356 16.17 -20.56 -0.70
CA GLU A 356 16.77 -19.55 0.18
C GLU A 356 15.86 -18.31 0.27
N ILE A 357 15.64 -17.83 1.50
CA ILE A 357 14.77 -16.69 1.81
C ILE A 357 15.51 -15.60 2.57
N TYR A 358 15.00 -14.37 2.43
CA TYR A 358 15.48 -13.20 3.15
C TYR A 358 14.34 -12.20 3.40
N GLY A 359 14.58 -11.12 4.15
CA GLY A 359 13.63 -10.05 4.34
C GLY A 359 13.48 -9.14 3.11
N SER A 360 12.42 -8.36 3.06
CA SER A 360 12.21 -7.29 2.07
C SER A 360 12.38 -5.91 2.68
N ASP A 361 12.38 -4.89 1.85
CA ASP A 361 12.26 -3.50 2.29
C ASP A 361 10.88 -3.27 2.96
N PRO A 362 10.80 -2.42 3.99
CA PRO A 362 9.54 -2.07 4.64
C PRO A 362 8.64 -1.21 3.77
N TYR A 363 7.32 -1.46 3.85
CA TYR A 363 6.27 -0.73 3.15
C TYR A 363 5.24 -0.14 4.12
N ILE A 364 4.55 0.92 3.70
CA ILE A 364 3.36 1.46 4.37
C ILE A 364 2.17 1.10 3.49
N VAL A 365 1.43 0.05 3.87
CA VAL A 365 0.36 -0.52 3.04
C VAL A 365 -0.84 -0.91 3.89
N GLY A 366 -1.84 -0.05 3.92
CA GLY A 366 -3.07 -0.24 4.70
C GLY A 366 -3.95 -1.42 4.26
N GLY A 367 -3.59 -2.12 3.19
CA GLY A 367 -4.21 -3.37 2.79
C GLY A 367 -3.68 -4.58 3.55
N HIS A 368 -2.51 -4.48 4.15
CA HIS A 368 -1.84 -5.54 4.91
C HIS A 368 -1.74 -5.21 6.40
N THR A 369 -1.59 -3.93 6.73
CA THR A 369 -1.49 -3.40 8.10
C THR A 369 -2.59 -2.38 8.36
N GLY A 370 -2.58 -1.74 9.53
CA GLY A 370 -3.52 -0.68 9.89
C GLY A 370 -3.11 0.73 9.43
N SER A 371 -2.01 0.87 8.66
CA SER A 371 -1.49 2.17 8.24
C SER A 371 -2.36 2.86 7.18
N GLY A 372 -2.50 4.18 7.24
CA GLY A 372 -3.23 4.95 6.25
C GLY A 372 -3.93 6.19 6.83
N TYR A 373 -4.93 6.70 6.11
CA TYR A 373 -5.79 7.76 6.61
C TYR A 373 -6.65 7.28 7.78
N TRP A 374 -6.77 8.08 8.83
CA TRP A 374 -7.84 7.89 9.78
C TRP A 374 -9.18 8.25 9.12
N VAL A 375 -10.11 7.30 9.09
CA VAL A 375 -11.43 7.49 8.48
C VAL A 375 -12.54 7.11 9.44
N ASP A 376 -13.73 7.67 9.21
CA ASP A 376 -14.95 7.27 9.89
C ASP A 376 -15.62 6.04 9.26
N GLY A 377 -16.79 5.66 9.74
CA GLY A 377 -17.57 4.53 9.22
C GLY A 377 -18.01 4.70 7.76
N ALA A 378 -18.13 5.95 7.28
CA ALA A 378 -18.43 6.29 5.89
C ALA A 378 -17.18 6.39 5.01
N ARG A 379 -16.00 6.12 5.53
CA ARG A 379 -14.68 6.27 4.89
C ARG A 379 -14.28 7.72 4.64
N MET A 380 -14.94 8.70 5.25
CA MET A 380 -14.51 10.08 5.20
C MET A 380 -13.33 10.30 6.15
N SER A 381 -12.31 10.99 5.68
CA SER A 381 -11.14 11.38 6.48
C SER A 381 -11.51 12.52 7.44
N THR A 382 -10.54 13.00 8.22
CA THR A 382 -10.72 14.19 9.08
C THR A 382 -10.81 15.51 8.30
N VAL A 383 -10.59 15.46 6.98
CA VAL A 383 -10.80 16.58 6.05
C VAL A 383 -12.16 16.39 5.38
N PRO A 384 -13.13 17.30 5.59
CA PRO A 384 -14.46 17.17 5.00
C PRO A 384 -14.40 17.08 3.46
N GLY A 385 -15.22 16.19 2.87
CA GLY A 385 -15.26 15.95 1.44
C GLY A 385 -14.13 15.09 0.88
N LEU A 386 -13.18 14.66 1.74
CA LEU A 386 -12.10 13.75 1.38
C LEU A 386 -12.32 12.37 2.00
N PHE A 387 -12.46 11.36 1.15
CA PHE A 387 -12.63 9.95 1.50
C PHE A 387 -11.37 9.17 1.15
N ALA A 388 -11.10 8.08 1.86
CA ALA A 388 -10.02 7.17 1.51
C ALA A 388 -10.54 5.73 1.39
N ALA A 389 -10.00 4.98 0.42
CA ALA A 389 -10.43 3.60 0.16
C ALA A 389 -9.25 2.66 -0.14
N GLY A 390 -9.48 1.38 0.07
CA GLY A 390 -8.48 0.34 -0.16
C GLY A 390 -7.28 0.47 0.77
N GLU A 391 -6.08 0.27 0.24
CA GLU A 391 -4.85 0.38 1.04
C GLU A 391 -4.56 1.79 1.55
N THR A 392 -5.20 2.81 0.98
CA THR A 392 -5.04 4.20 1.42
C THR A 392 -5.77 4.47 2.73
N ALA A 393 -6.90 3.80 2.98
CA ALA A 393 -7.62 3.88 4.26
C ALA A 393 -6.93 3.06 5.35
N GLY A 394 -6.70 3.65 6.52
CA GLY A 394 -6.07 3.03 7.66
C GLY A 394 -7.03 2.33 8.63
N GLY A 395 -6.47 1.77 9.68
CA GLY A 395 -7.19 1.15 10.80
C GLY A 395 -7.65 -0.29 10.59
N SER A 396 -7.96 -0.70 9.36
CA SER A 396 -8.42 -2.06 9.04
C SER A 396 -7.37 -2.79 8.20
N PRO A 397 -6.67 -3.80 8.77
CA PRO A 397 -5.69 -4.59 8.05
C PRO A 397 -6.33 -5.73 7.24
N ASN A 398 -5.50 -6.46 6.46
CA ASN A 398 -5.85 -7.67 5.73
C ASN A 398 -7.03 -7.50 4.75
N LYS A 399 -7.11 -6.35 4.09
CA LYS A 399 -8.13 -6.07 3.07
C LYS A 399 -7.86 -6.80 1.76
N PHE A 400 -6.61 -6.82 1.34
CA PHE A 400 -6.15 -7.48 0.10
C PHE A 400 -7.03 -7.15 -1.12
N VAL A 401 -7.28 -8.13 -2.01
CA VAL A 401 -8.07 -7.91 -3.24
C VAL A 401 -9.54 -7.69 -2.93
N GLY A 402 -10.20 -8.65 -2.30
CA GLY A 402 -11.64 -8.58 -2.01
C GLY A 402 -11.99 -7.39 -1.12
N GLY A 403 -11.27 -7.24 -0.02
CA GLY A 403 -11.52 -6.14 0.93
C GLY A 403 -11.21 -4.76 0.37
N CYS A 404 -10.21 -4.59 -0.52
CA CYS A 404 -9.97 -3.30 -1.18
C CYS A 404 -11.10 -2.92 -2.14
N GLY A 405 -11.69 -3.89 -2.85
CA GLY A 405 -12.89 -3.68 -3.66
C GLY A 405 -14.09 -3.25 -2.81
N ALA A 406 -14.33 -3.98 -1.70
CA ALA A 406 -15.39 -3.63 -0.75
C ALA A 406 -15.20 -2.22 -0.14
N GLU A 407 -13.95 -1.83 0.20
CA GLU A 407 -13.64 -0.46 0.67
C GLU A 407 -13.98 0.60 -0.38
N GLY A 408 -13.69 0.36 -1.65
CA GLY A 408 -14.07 1.27 -2.74
C GLY A 408 -15.57 1.50 -2.79
N ARG A 409 -16.36 0.42 -2.70
CA ARG A 409 -17.81 0.46 -2.68
C ARG A 409 -18.35 1.22 -1.45
N LEU A 410 -17.79 0.95 -0.27
CA LEU A 410 -18.19 1.64 0.96
C LEU A 410 -17.86 3.15 0.91
N ALA A 411 -16.69 3.52 0.40
CA ALA A 411 -16.33 4.92 0.22
C ALA A 411 -17.24 5.64 -0.78
N ALA A 412 -17.63 4.98 -1.86
CA ALA A 412 -18.60 5.51 -2.81
C ALA A 412 -19.96 5.78 -2.15
N ARG A 413 -20.48 4.82 -1.38
CA ARG A 413 -21.72 4.99 -0.62
C ARG A 413 -21.64 6.17 0.35
N GLY A 414 -20.53 6.29 1.09
CA GLY A 414 -20.29 7.42 1.99
C GLY A 414 -20.21 8.76 1.26
N ALA A 415 -19.51 8.79 0.12
CA ALA A 415 -19.41 9.99 -0.71
C ALA A 415 -20.78 10.42 -1.28
N LEU A 416 -21.60 9.47 -1.75
CA LEU A 416 -22.95 9.78 -2.25
C LEU A 416 -23.85 10.37 -1.14
N GLU A 417 -23.74 9.87 0.08
CA GLU A 417 -24.48 10.44 1.21
C GLU A 417 -24.03 11.88 1.50
N TYR A 418 -22.72 12.11 1.52
CA TYR A 418 -22.15 13.44 1.70
C TYR A 418 -22.59 14.42 0.59
N LEU A 419 -22.70 13.95 -0.66
CA LEU A 419 -23.07 14.77 -1.80
C LEU A 419 -24.49 15.39 -1.71
N LYS A 420 -25.39 14.80 -0.92
CA LYS A 420 -26.76 15.33 -0.73
C LYS A 420 -26.76 16.74 -0.16
N ASP A 421 -25.79 17.03 0.72
CA ASP A 421 -25.67 18.31 1.44
C ASP A 421 -24.41 19.11 1.05
N ALA A 422 -23.62 18.60 0.09
CA ALA A 422 -22.36 19.21 -0.30
C ALA A 422 -22.57 20.54 -1.00
N LYS A 423 -21.94 21.59 -0.46
CA LYS A 423 -21.96 22.93 -1.07
C LYS A 423 -21.12 22.95 -2.36
N PRO A 424 -21.46 23.78 -3.33
CA PRO A 424 -20.61 24.03 -4.49
C PRO A 424 -19.21 24.43 -4.05
N PRO A 425 -18.15 23.99 -4.77
CA PRO A 425 -16.76 24.35 -4.47
C PRO A 425 -16.51 25.83 -4.76
N ALA A 426 -15.77 26.49 -3.87
CA ALA A 426 -15.19 27.81 -4.10
C ALA A 426 -13.68 27.66 -4.29
N ILE A 427 -13.16 28.06 -5.44
CA ILE A 427 -11.74 27.91 -5.77
C ILE A 427 -11.05 29.26 -5.71
N ASP A 428 -9.90 29.28 -5.03
CA ASP A 428 -8.99 30.41 -5.07
C ASP A 428 -8.03 30.27 -6.27
N PRO A 429 -8.16 31.13 -7.32
CA PRO A 429 -7.28 31.08 -8.48
C PRO A 429 -5.79 31.28 -8.13
N ALA A 430 -5.50 32.03 -7.08
CA ALA A 430 -4.11 32.27 -6.65
C ALA A 430 -3.46 30.98 -6.13
N ARG A 431 -4.20 30.15 -5.40
CA ARG A 431 -3.72 28.82 -4.97
C ARG A 431 -3.46 27.90 -6.15
N THR A 432 -4.37 27.87 -7.11
CA THR A 432 -4.22 27.08 -8.35
C THR A 432 -2.98 27.51 -9.15
N GLN A 433 -2.79 28.80 -9.31
CA GLN A 433 -1.62 29.34 -10.00
C GLN A 433 -0.30 28.99 -9.27
N LYS A 434 -0.27 29.17 -7.94
CA LYS A 434 0.90 28.80 -7.12
C LYS A 434 1.22 27.30 -7.22
N GLU A 435 0.22 26.45 -7.24
CA GLU A 435 0.43 25.01 -7.40
C GLU A 435 0.97 24.67 -8.78
N LYS A 436 0.43 25.29 -9.85
CA LYS A 436 0.97 25.14 -11.20
C LYS A 436 2.44 25.50 -11.27
N GLU A 437 2.82 26.64 -10.70
CA GLU A 437 4.21 27.09 -10.64
C GLU A 437 5.09 26.10 -9.87
N ARG A 438 4.62 25.62 -8.72
CA ARG A 438 5.34 24.61 -7.92
C ARG A 438 5.56 23.32 -8.70
N VAL A 439 4.51 22.83 -9.37
CA VAL A 439 4.55 21.56 -10.09
C VAL A 439 5.56 21.59 -11.23
N PHE A 440 5.58 22.67 -12.00
CA PHE A 440 6.44 22.75 -13.18
C PHE A 440 7.79 23.42 -12.92
N ALA A 441 8.04 23.94 -11.71
CA ALA A 441 9.33 24.56 -11.36
C ALA A 441 10.57 23.67 -11.65
N PRO A 442 10.55 22.33 -11.40
CA PRO A 442 11.68 21.48 -11.76
C PRO A 442 11.98 21.43 -13.26
N LEU A 443 10.94 21.42 -14.09
CA LEU A 443 11.08 21.39 -15.55
C LEU A 443 11.56 22.75 -16.09
N VAL A 444 11.05 23.84 -15.53
CA VAL A 444 11.46 25.22 -15.92
C VAL A 444 12.93 25.48 -15.56
N ARG A 445 13.42 24.91 -14.45
CA ARG A 445 14.86 24.99 -14.11
C ARG A 445 15.75 24.33 -15.16
N GLY A 446 15.29 23.21 -15.74
CA GLY A 446 15.95 22.53 -16.85
C GLY A 446 17.40 22.11 -16.62
N GLY A 447 18.03 21.58 -17.69
CA GLY A 447 19.40 21.04 -17.66
C GLY A 447 20.54 22.07 -17.57
N GLU A 448 20.27 23.37 -17.35
CA GLU A 448 21.30 24.38 -17.08
C GLU A 448 21.69 24.46 -15.58
N PHE A 449 20.98 23.71 -14.74
CA PHE A 449 21.19 23.74 -13.30
C PHE A 449 21.99 22.53 -12.84
N ASP A 450 23.15 22.76 -12.23
CA ASP A 450 23.99 21.74 -11.57
C ASP A 450 23.36 21.33 -10.22
N GLY A 451 22.17 20.72 -10.29
CA GLY A 451 21.34 20.33 -9.15
C GLY A 451 21.37 18.83 -8.88
N VAL A 452 20.52 18.41 -7.94
CA VAL A 452 20.32 17.01 -7.58
C VAL A 452 19.19 16.43 -8.43
N THR A 453 19.39 15.25 -9.00
CA THR A 453 18.35 14.53 -9.73
C THR A 453 17.39 13.83 -8.77
N ALA A 454 16.19 13.47 -9.25
CA ALA A 454 15.24 12.69 -8.48
C ALA A 454 15.81 11.33 -8.05
N VAL A 455 16.56 10.67 -8.92
CA VAL A 455 17.20 9.37 -8.65
C VAL A 455 18.22 9.47 -7.51
N GLU A 456 19.10 10.49 -7.54
CA GLU A 456 20.07 10.71 -6.47
C GLU A 456 19.39 11.05 -5.13
N MET A 457 18.32 11.82 -5.15
CA MET A 457 17.56 12.18 -3.95
C MET A 457 16.88 10.94 -3.37
N GLU A 458 16.27 10.10 -4.22
CA GLU A 458 15.65 8.85 -3.82
C GLU A 458 16.67 7.91 -3.18
N GLU A 459 17.83 7.74 -3.80
CA GLU A 459 18.90 6.90 -3.25
C GLU A 459 19.41 7.40 -1.89
N ARG A 460 19.58 8.71 -1.73
CA ARG A 460 19.96 9.32 -0.44
C ARG A 460 18.91 9.06 0.64
N MET A 461 17.63 9.23 0.31
CA MET A 461 16.52 8.95 1.23
C MET A 461 16.49 7.48 1.61
N GLN A 462 16.55 6.58 0.63
CA GLN A 462 16.47 5.14 0.85
C GLN A 462 17.62 4.61 1.72
N ARG A 463 18.85 5.06 1.47
CA ARG A 463 20.00 4.70 2.31
C ARG A 463 19.82 5.21 3.74
N LEU A 464 19.42 6.47 3.88
CA LEU A 464 19.18 7.08 5.19
C LEU A 464 18.12 6.31 5.98
N MET A 465 17.01 5.98 5.36
CA MET A 465 15.91 5.23 6.01
C MET A 465 16.33 3.80 6.34
N ASP A 466 17.05 3.13 5.44
CA ASP A 466 17.55 1.78 5.70
C ASP A 466 18.54 1.74 6.88
N GLU A 467 19.50 2.66 6.92
CA GLU A 467 20.54 2.69 7.96
C GLU A 467 20.02 3.15 9.32
N TYR A 468 19.14 4.17 9.37
CA TYR A 468 18.77 4.84 10.63
C TYR A 468 17.34 4.58 11.07
N ALA A 469 16.46 4.15 10.17
CA ALA A 469 15.06 3.88 10.47
C ALA A 469 14.67 2.40 10.36
N GLY A 470 15.64 1.50 10.56
CA GLY A 470 15.42 0.07 10.65
C GLY A 470 14.97 -0.56 9.33
N GLY A 471 15.76 -0.42 8.28
CA GLY A 471 15.60 -1.17 7.05
C GLY A 471 16.13 -2.59 7.15
N VAL A 472 16.10 -3.30 6.04
CA VAL A 472 16.46 -4.73 5.98
C VAL A 472 17.93 -4.97 6.36
N HIS A 473 18.85 -4.10 5.96
CA HIS A 473 20.27 -4.22 6.31
C HIS A 473 20.58 -3.94 7.79
N GLN A 474 19.59 -3.45 8.53
CA GLN A 474 19.65 -3.28 9.99
C GLN A 474 18.76 -4.30 10.72
N PHE A 475 18.30 -5.35 10.03
CA PHE A 475 17.42 -6.37 10.61
C PHE A 475 16.17 -5.77 11.28
N TYR A 476 15.64 -4.68 10.69
CA TYR A 476 14.47 -3.91 11.17
C TYR A 476 14.59 -3.32 12.57
N ARG A 477 15.80 -3.21 13.10
CA ARG A 477 16.09 -2.73 14.46
C ARG A 477 16.18 -1.22 14.52
N LEU A 478 15.49 -0.65 15.51
CA LEU A 478 15.30 0.78 15.73
C LEU A 478 15.79 1.20 17.10
N ASN A 479 16.23 2.44 17.25
CA ASN A 479 16.34 3.13 18.54
C ASN A 479 16.08 4.64 18.37
N GLU A 480 15.80 5.32 19.46
CA GLU A 480 15.41 6.74 19.48
C GLU A 480 16.48 7.65 18.88
N GLU A 481 17.75 7.41 19.17
CA GLU A 481 18.85 8.25 18.68
C GLU A 481 18.97 8.18 17.15
N ARG A 482 18.95 6.97 16.59
CA ARG A 482 19.01 6.76 15.13
C ARG A 482 17.79 7.34 14.43
N LEU A 483 16.59 7.16 14.98
CA LEU A 483 15.35 7.73 14.45
C LEU A 483 15.39 9.27 14.45
N ASN A 484 15.89 9.90 15.51
CA ASN A 484 16.08 11.34 15.56
C ASN A 484 17.12 11.83 14.55
N HIS A 485 18.18 11.04 14.32
CA HIS A 485 19.14 11.32 13.25
C HIS A 485 18.46 11.29 11.87
N ALA A 486 17.71 10.22 11.59
CA ALA A 486 16.95 10.09 10.34
C ALA A 486 16.00 11.28 10.13
N LEU A 487 15.23 11.67 11.14
CA LEU A 487 14.27 12.77 11.05
C LEU A 487 14.97 14.10 10.69
N ARG A 488 16.10 14.43 11.36
CA ARG A 488 16.86 15.64 11.04
C ARG A 488 17.36 15.63 9.59
N HIS A 489 17.77 14.47 9.07
CA HIS A 489 18.29 14.36 7.71
C HIS A 489 17.20 14.31 6.64
N ILE A 490 16.05 13.68 6.90
CA ILE A 490 14.88 13.76 6.01
C ILE A 490 14.47 15.21 5.80
N ARG A 491 14.40 16.01 6.87
CA ARG A 491 14.11 17.46 6.76
C ARG A 491 15.13 18.22 5.91
N LYS A 492 16.41 17.87 6.01
CA LYS A 492 17.44 18.45 5.12
C LYS A 492 17.24 18.04 3.66
N LEU A 493 16.85 16.78 3.40
CA LEU A 493 16.52 16.33 2.05
C LEU A 493 15.29 17.05 1.49
N GLN A 494 14.26 17.30 2.31
CA GLN A 494 13.09 18.10 1.92
C GLN A 494 13.49 19.56 1.55
N GLU A 495 14.42 20.17 2.29
CA GLU A 495 14.96 21.47 1.90
C GLU A 495 15.75 21.43 0.58
N GLN A 496 16.54 20.38 0.36
CA GLN A 496 17.28 20.17 -0.88
C GLN A 496 16.35 19.84 -2.07
N ALA A 497 15.21 19.19 -1.82
CA ALA A 497 14.24 18.86 -2.85
C ALA A 497 13.68 20.09 -3.58
N LYS A 498 13.78 21.29 -3.01
CA LYS A 498 13.45 22.55 -3.67
C LYS A 498 14.33 22.87 -4.88
N PHE A 499 15.48 22.22 -4.97
CA PHE A 499 16.46 22.37 -6.05
C PHE A 499 16.47 21.21 -7.04
N LEU A 500 15.56 20.26 -6.92
CA LEU A 500 15.40 19.18 -7.91
C LEU A 500 15.03 19.76 -9.27
N TYR A 501 15.53 19.11 -10.32
CA TYR A 501 15.24 19.47 -11.70
C TYR A 501 14.84 18.22 -12.50
N GLY A 502 14.21 18.43 -13.65
CA GLY A 502 13.88 17.40 -14.61
C GLY A 502 14.03 17.92 -16.04
N GLU A 503 14.46 17.07 -16.94
CA GLU A 503 14.65 17.40 -18.34
C GLU A 503 13.38 17.17 -19.17
N ASP A 504 12.53 16.25 -18.70
CA ASP A 504 11.27 15.91 -19.35
C ASP A 504 10.12 15.67 -18.34
N LEU A 505 8.96 15.29 -18.85
CA LEU A 505 7.76 15.04 -18.04
C LEU A 505 7.87 13.76 -17.19
N HIS A 506 8.71 12.79 -17.54
CA HIS A 506 8.97 11.61 -16.73
C HIS A 506 9.89 11.93 -15.56
N ASP A 507 10.91 12.75 -15.81
CA ASP A 507 11.75 13.29 -14.74
C ASP A 507 10.92 14.15 -13.79
N LEU A 508 10.00 14.98 -14.33
CA LEU A 508 9.08 15.75 -13.52
C LEU A 508 8.22 14.86 -12.61
N LEU A 509 7.71 13.75 -13.14
CA LEU A 509 6.98 12.76 -12.35
C LEU A 509 7.87 12.20 -11.23
N SER A 510 9.08 11.78 -11.55
CA SER A 510 10.05 11.23 -10.60
C SER A 510 10.40 12.23 -9.48
N VAL A 511 10.52 13.52 -9.82
CA VAL A 511 10.72 14.60 -8.85
C VAL A 511 9.55 14.67 -7.86
N HIS A 512 8.31 14.65 -8.34
CA HIS A 512 7.16 14.69 -7.44
C HIS A 512 7.02 13.42 -6.61
N GLU A 513 7.33 12.26 -7.18
CA GLU A 513 7.31 10.98 -6.47
C GLU A 513 8.31 10.93 -5.31
N VAL A 514 9.51 11.45 -5.49
CA VAL A 514 10.50 11.49 -4.39
C VAL A 514 10.13 12.52 -3.32
N ILE A 515 9.55 13.67 -3.69
CA ILE A 515 9.02 14.65 -2.74
C ILE A 515 7.90 14.03 -1.89
N ASP A 516 6.99 13.30 -2.51
CA ASP A 516 5.91 12.60 -1.81
C ASP A 516 6.45 11.54 -0.83
N ARG A 517 7.44 10.75 -1.25
CA ARG A 517 8.11 9.79 -0.37
C ARG A 517 8.80 10.46 0.83
N LEU A 518 9.41 11.62 0.65
CA LEU A 518 10.04 12.38 1.75
C LEU A 518 9.01 12.84 2.79
N ASP A 519 7.83 13.32 2.36
CA ASP A 519 6.75 13.70 3.27
C ASP A 519 6.22 12.49 4.05
N VAL A 520 6.05 11.34 3.38
CA VAL A 520 5.63 10.08 4.02
C VAL A 520 6.70 9.56 4.98
N ALA A 521 7.98 9.65 4.62
CA ALA A 521 9.09 9.25 5.47
C ALA A 521 9.16 10.09 6.76
N GLU A 522 8.92 11.40 6.68
CA GLU A 522 8.84 12.25 7.88
C GLU A 522 7.69 11.82 8.80
N ALA A 523 6.50 11.61 8.27
CA ALA A 523 5.35 11.14 9.04
C ALA A 523 5.63 9.78 9.70
N LEU A 524 6.19 8.83 8.95
CA LEU A 524 6.61 7.52 9.45
C LEU A 524 7.59 7.63 10.63
N LEU A 525 8.62 8.50 10.52
CA LEU A 525 9.59 8.70 11.58
C LEU A 525 8.95 9.25 12.85
N HIS A 526 7.97 10.14 12.73
CA HIS A 526 7.21 10.63 13.87
C HIS A 526 6.43 9.51 14.57
N HIS A 527 5.79 8.60 13.83
CA HIS A 527 5.10 7.44 14.39
C HIS A 527 6.08 6.47 15.07
N LEU A 528 7.21 6.14 14.42
CA LEU A 528 8.23 5.27 14.98
C LEU A 528 8.87 5.82 16.27
N LEU A 529 9.10 7.15 16.34
CA LEU A 529 9.61 7.82 17.54
C LEU A 529 8.60 7.78 18.68
N PHE A 530 7.32 7.97 18.37
CA PHE A 530 6.27 8.06 19.38
C PHE A 530 5.96 6.71 20.03
N ARG A 531 5.94 5.59 19.26
CA ARG A 531 5.68 4.25 19.81
C ARG A 531 6.92 3.69 20.49
N LYS A 532 6.96 3.76 21.82
CA LYS A 532 8.09 3.33 22.65
C LYS A 532 7.88 1.91 23.21
N GLU A 533 7.75 0.93 22.33
CA GLU A 533 7.58 -0.51 22.64
C GLU A 533 8.00 -1.36 21.44
N THR A 534 8.09 -2.68 21.61
CA THR A 534 8.22 -3.66 20.53
C THR A 534 7.00 -4.58 20.53
N ARG A 535 5.95 -4.18 19.79
CA ARG A 535 4.72 -4.98 19.67
C ARG A 535 4.75 -5.91 18.45
N TRP A 536 5.42 -5.50 17.39
CA TRP A 536 5.50 -6.22 16.12
C TRP A 536 6.96 -6.44 15.72
N PRO A 537 7.70 -7.37 16.39
CA PRO A 537 9.11 -7.63 16.06
C PRO A 537 9.27 -7.99 14.57
N GLY A 538 10.26 -7.38 13.92
CA GLY A 538 10.47 -7.47 12.48
C GLY A 538 9.78 -6.35 11.69
N TRP A 539 8.61 -5.88 12.09
CA TRP A 539 7.99 -4.68 11.51
C TRP A 539 8.42 -3.41 12.24
N GLN A 540 8.48 -3.49 13.58
CA GLN A 540 8.92 -2.40 14.44
C GLN A 540 9.60 -3.01 15.67
N THR A 541 10.95 -3.13 15.61
CA THR A 541 11.75 -3.68 16.70
C THR A 541 12.56 -2.56 17.37
N ARG A 542 12.11 -2.09 18.52
CA ARG A 542 12.76 -1.07 19.34
C ARG A 542 13.80 -1.70 20.26
N MET A 543 15.08 -1.46 19.99
CA MET A 543 16.17 -1.98 20.84
C MET A 543 16.24 -1.31 22.22
N ASP A 544 15.80 -0.07 22.28
CA ASP A 544 15.71 0.75 23.50
C ASP A 544 14.42 0.49 24.30
N TYR A 545 13.39 -0.12 23.65
CA TYR A 545 12.12 -0.51 24.26
C TYR A 545 11.71 -1.91 23.77
N PRO A 546 12.39 -2.99 24.22
CA PRO A 546 12.22 -4.33 23.65
C PRO A 546 10.89 -4.99 24.02
N GLU A 547 10.25 -4.54 25.11
CA GLU A 547 9.01 -5.11 25.65
C GLU A 547 7.77 -4.42 25.07
N VAL A 548 6.63 -5.10 25.17
CA VAL A 548 5.31 -4.53 24.88
C VAL A 548 4.87 -3.65 26.05
N ASP A 549 4.48 -2.41 25.78
CA ASP A 549 3.89 -1.52 26.78
C ASP A 549 2.36 -1.65 26.76
N PRO A 550 1.71 -2.11 27.84
CA PRO A 550 0.25 -2.18 27.91
C PRO A 550 -0.45 -0.81 27.71
N ASN A 551 0.22 0.30 28.06
CA ASN A 551 -0.33 1.64 27.87
C ASN A 551 -0.34 2.10 26.40
N MET A 552 0.43 1.42 25.56
CA MET A 552 0.48 1.67 24.11
C MET A 552 -0.50 0.77 23.32
N ASP A 553 -1.51 0.19 23.98
CA ASP A 553 -2.60 -0.53 23.30
C ASP A 553 -3.60 0.44 22.68
N CYS A 554 -3.12 1.19 21.71
CA CYS A 554 -3.81 2.31 21.08
C CYS A 554 -3.30 2.52 19.65
N PHE A 555 -4.06 3.27 18.85
CA PHE A 555 -3.60 3.80 17.57
C PHE A 555 -2.66 4.98 17.82
N VAL A 556 -1.59 5.06 17.08
CA VAL A 556 -0.76 6.26 16.96
C VAL A 556 -1.25 7.06 15.75
N GLU A 557 -1.56 8.31 15.99
CA GLU A 557 -2.08 9.26 15.00
C GLU A 557 -1.09 10.39 14.78
N SER A 558 -1.05 10.91 13.55
CA SER A 558 -0.35 12.14 13.27
C SER A 558 -1.16 13.08 12.41
N VAL A 559 -0.97 14.38 12.62
CA VAL A 559 -1.50 15.45 11.78
C VAL A 559 -0.41 16.49 11.57
N ARG A 560 -0.21 16.92 10.32
CA ARG A 560 0.67 18.02 9.98
C ARG A 560 -0.15 19.30 9.85
N ASN A 561 0.26 20.35 10.54
CA ASN A 561 -0.37 21.65 10.36
C ASN A 561 -0.03 22.22 8.96
N PRO A 562 -1.02 22.50 8.10
CA PRO A 562 -0.76 22.97 6.74
C PRO A 562 -0.06 24.33 6.64
N GLN A 563 -0.17 25.19 7.69
CA GLN A 563 0.43 26.52 7.71
C GLN A 563 1.85 26.51 8.27
N THR A 564 2.09 25.77 9.37
CA THR A 564 3.41 25.77 10.04
C THR A 564 4.31 24.62 9.59
N GLY A 565 3.74 23.55 9.02
CA GLY A 565 4.44 22.32 8.68
C GLY A 565 4.76 21.42 9.88
N GLU A 566 4.36 21.81 11.10
CA GLU A 566 4.64 21.05 12.31
C GLU A 566 3.72 19.83 12.45
N PHE A 567 4.31 18.72 12.88
CA PHE A 567 3.56 17.50 13.21
C PHE A 567 3.12 17.50 14.68
N LYS A 568 1.86 17.16 14.89
CA LYS A 568 1.33 16.73 16.17
C LYS A 568 1.11 15.22 16.12
N VAL A 569 1.66 14.49 17.09
CA VAL A 569 1.46 13.04 17.25
C VAL A 569 0.71 12.79 18.55
N PHE A 570 -0.28 11.91 18.51
CA PHE A 570 -1.15 11.61 19.65
C PHE A 570 -1.69 10.18 19.53
N THR A 571 -2.50 9.75 20.50
CA THR A 571 -3.09 8.41 20.48
C THR A 571 -4.61 8.46 20.44
N ARG A 572 -5.20 7.40 19.85
CA ARG A 572 -6.61 7.08 19.97
C ARG A 572 -6.77 5.71 20.63
N PRO A 573 -7.71 5.55 21.57
CA PRO A 573 -7.92 4.29 22.24
C PRO A 573 -8.39 3.21 21.26
N TYR A 574 -7.93 1.98 21.49
CA TYR A 574 -8.51 0.82 20.85
C TYR A 574 -9.81 0.42 21.55
N GLU A 575 -10.82 0.06 20.77
CA GLU A 575 -12.10 -0.42 21.28
C GLU A 575 -12.45 -1.76 20.60
N GLN A 576 -12.50 -2.82 21.38
CA GLN A 576 -12.91 -4.12 20.88
C GLN A 576 -14.42 -4.16 20.63
N LYS A 577 -14.84 -4.42 19.38
CA LYS A 577 -16.24 -4.53 18.97
C LYS A 577 -16.68 -5.99 18.81
N VAL A 578 -15.76 -6.86 18.36
CA VAL A 578 -16.02 -8.28 18.15
C VAL A 578 -15.50 -9.07 19.35
N PRO A 579 -16.37 -9.83 20.06
CA PRO A 579 -15.96 -10.62 21.22
C PRO A 579 -14.90 -11.67 20.89
N GLY A 580 -14.20 -12.14 21.91
CA GLY A 580 -13.21 -13.21 21.82
C GLY A 580 -11.81 -12.81 22.28
N ASP A 581 -10.93 -13.82 22.42
CA ASP A 581 -9.52 -13.63 22.73
C ASP A 581 -8.83 -12.88 21.57
N ARG A 582 -8.12 -11.81 21.89
CA ARG A 582 -7.50 -10.94 20.87
C ARG A 582 -6.37 -11.60 20.09
N THR A 583 -5.74 -12.61 20.68
CA THR A 583 -4.59 -13.31 20.11
C THR A 583 -4.96 -14.58 19.34
N LYS A 584 -6.25 -14.98 19.38
CA LYS A 584 -6.77 -16.18 18.72
C LYS A 584 -7.73 -15.81 17.62
N GLY A 585 -7.54 -16.40 16.43
CA GLY A 585 -8.37 -16.16 15.24
C GLY A 585 -8.68 -17.43 14.45
#